data_c93557085ee55f05a8b066d8cc03cb04
#
_entry.id   c93557085ee55f05a8b066d8cc03cb04
#
_cell.length_a   1.000
_cell.length_b   1.000
_cell.length_c   1.000
_cell.angle_alpha   90.00
_cell.angle_beta   90.00
_cell.angle_gamma   90.00
#
_symmetry.space_group_name_H-M   'P 1'
#
loop_
_entity.id
_entity.type
_entity.pdbx_description
1 polymer ?
#
loop_
_entity_poly.entity_id
_entity_poly.type
_entity_poly.pdbx_seq_one_letter_code
_entity_poly.pdbx_strand_id
1 'polypeptide(L)'
;LWSRGLGDVYKRQTSYGSDLPGQPSLGNMVGRLLKHVPDLKRLRLSSLDPVEIDADLLKLIGNEPRLMPHLHLSIQAGDDMILKRMKRRHLRNDVIDIAKQLRDIRPDIVLGADLIAGFPTETDTMFKQSLDLIDDIELVHLHVFPYSSREGTPAAKMPQVPQAIRRSRAAILRKAGQNMLHQYLNSCIGRSERVLVEKDSVGRTEHFIPMNVKNSTGPGEIIDATVTSATMTELH
;
A
#
# COMPACT_ATOMS: atom_id res chain seq x y z
N LEU A 1 -22.26 10.11 -16.88
CA LEU A 1 -21.17 9.42 -17.62
C LEU A 1 -19.77 10.07 -17.46
N TRP A 2 -19.65 11.13 -16.65
CA TRP A 2 -18.40 11.93 -16.58
C TRP A 2 -17.51 11.64 -15.37
N SER A 3 -17.88 10.77 -14.45
CA SER A 3 -17.08 10.51 -13.24
C SER A 3 -16.46 9.10 -13.16
N ARG A 4 -16.62 8.30 -14.19
CA ARG A 4 -16.00 6.96 -14.27
C ARG A 4 -14.63 6.96 -14.98
N GLY A 5 -14.09 8.15 -15.25
CA GLY A 5 -12.80 8.30 -15.90
C GLY A 5 -11.62 7.87 -15.01
N LEU A 6 -10.49 8.35 -15.27
CA LEU A 6 -9.16 8.05 -14.75
C LEU A 6 -9.01 7.63 -13.27
N GLY A 7 -9.92 8.05 -12.37
CA GLY A 7 -9.82 7.68 -10.94
C GLY A 7 -10.07 6.19 -10.64
N ASP A 8 -10.91 5.51 -11.44
CA ASP A 8 -11.19 4.08 -11.25
C ASP A 8 -10.07 3.19 -11.82
N VAL A 9 -9.39 3.66 -12.84
CA VAL A 9 -8.24 2.95 -13.46
C VAL A 9 -7.09 2.82 -12.46
N TYR A 10 -6.81 3.88 -11.69
CA TYR A 10 -5.75 3.86 -10.67
C TYR A 10 -6.12 3.08 -9.40
N LYS A 11 -7.41 2.88 -9.12
CA LYS A 11 -7.88 2.27 -7.86
C LYS A 11 -8.22 0.79 -7.96
N ARG A 12 -8.16 0.21 -9.14
CA ARG A 12 -8.51 -1.20 -9.39
C ARG A 12 -7.56 -1.86 -10.37
N GLN A 13 -6.26 -1.74 -10.16
CA GLN A 13 -5.27 -2.37 -11.05
C GLN A 13 -5.47 -3.88 -11.16
N THR A 14 -5.83 -4.53 -10.06
CA THR A 14 -6.07 -5.97 -10.01
C THR A 14 -7.31 -6.44 -10.78
N SER A 15 -8.27 -5.55 -11.06
CA SER A 15 -9.43 -5.84 -11.93
C SER A 15 -9.10 -5.73 -13.44
N TYR A 16 -7.83 -5.57 -13.80
CA TYR A 16 -7.40 -5.50 -15.20
C TYR A 16 -7.82 -6.74 -15.98
N GLY A 17 -8.32 -6.53 -17.20
CA GLY A 17 -8.48 -7.55 -18.22
C GLY A 17 -9.80 -8.32 -18.18
N SER A 18 -10.65 -8.14 -17.18
CA SER A 18 -11.94 -8.83 -17.08
C SER A 18 -12.90 -8.55 -18.24
N ASP A 19 -12.73 -7.43 -18.91
CA ASP A 19 -13.48 -6.94 -20.09
C ASP A 19 -12.75 -7.18 -21.42
N LEU A 20 -11.55 -7.72 -21.39
CA LEU A 20 -10.73 -7.99 -22.58
C LEU A 20 -10.90 -9.43 -23.09
N PRO A 21 -10.73 -9.69 -24.40
CA PRO A 21 -10.70 -11.04 -24.95
C PRO A 21 -9.64 -11.90 -24.27
N GLY A 22 -10.02 -13.10 -23.81
CA GLY A 22 -9.12 -14.01 -23.10
C GLY A 22 -8.90 -13.67 -21.62
N GLN A 23 -9.51 -12.61 -21.12
CA GLN A 23 -9.51 -12.18 -19.71
C GLN A 23 -8.11 -12.24 -19.05
N PRO A 24 -7.10 -11.55 -19.61
CA PRO A 24 -5.76 -11.59 -19.06
C PRO A 24 -5.75 -10.97 -17.65
N SER A 25 -5.05 -11.62 -16.71
CA SER A 25 -4.86 -11.09 -15.37
C SER A 25 -3.84 -9.94 -15.31
N LEU A 26 -3.80 -9.22 -14.18
CA LEU A 26 -2.77 -8.21 -13.95
C LEU A 26 -1.37 -8.83 -13.99
N GLY A 27 -1.17 -9.99 -13.36
CA GLY A 27 0.11 -10.70 -13.40
C GLY A 27 0.53 -11.06 -14.83
N ASN A 28 -0.38 -11.55 -15.64
CA ASN A 28 -0.11 -11.82 -17.06
C ASN A 28 0.31 -10.55 -17.81
N MET A 29 -0.40 -9.43 -17.64
CA MET A 29 -0.07 -8.16 -18.27
C MET A 29 1.30 -7.66 -17.82
N VAL A 30 1.58 -7.66 -16.51
CA VAL A 30 2.88 -7.23 -15.97
C VAL A 30 4.02 -8.10 -16.52
N GLY A 31 3.86 -9.42 -16.56
CA GLY A 31 4.86 -10.32 -17.13
C GLY A 31 5.15 -10.04 -18.60
N ARG A 32 4.10 -9.79 -19.38
CA ARG A 32 4.25 -9.39 -20.80
C ARG A 32 4.93 -8.04 -20.95
N LEU A 33 4.54 -7.04 -20.14
CA LEU A 33 5.17 -5.72 -20.13
C LEU A 33 6.69 -5.84 -19.90
N LEU A 34 7.08 -6.54 -18.84
CA LEU A 34 8.48 -6.73 -18.47
C LEU A 34 9.29 -7.50 -19.53
N LYS A 35 8.63 -8.41 -20.27
CA LYS A 35 9.25 -9.12 -21.39
C LYS A 35 9.45 -8.21 -22.61
N HIS A 36 8.47 -7.34 -22.91
CA HIS A 36 8.52 -6.48 -24.10
C HIS A 36 9.31 -5.18 -23.91
N VAL A 37 9.54 -4.79 -22.64
CA VAL A 37 10.32 -3.61 -22.27
C VAL A 37 11.49 -4.03 -21.38
N PRO A 38 12.53 -4.68 -21.96
CA PRO A 38 13.66 -5.21 -21.18
C PRO A 38 14.46 -4.13 -20.46
N ASP A 39 14.52 -2.92 -21.00
CA ASP A 39 15.25 -1.78 -20.43
C ASP A 39 14.54 -1.08 -19.26
N LEU A 40 13.30 -1.49 -18.95
CA LEU A 40 12.60 -0.98 -17.78
C LEU A 40 13.31 -1.40 -16.49
N LYS A 41 13.90 -0.44 -15.80
CA LYS A 41 14.72 -0.72 -14.61
C LYS A 41 13.88 -1.00 -13.37
N ARG A 42 12.72 -0.35 -13.22
CA ARG A 42 11.84 -0.46 -12.05
C ARG A 42 10.38 -0.38 -12.45
N LEU A 43 9.59 -1.28 -11.93
CA LEU A 43 8.13 -1.26 -12.00
C LEU A 43 7.56 -1.30 -10.58
N ARG A 44 6.60 -0.42 -10.31
CA ARG A 44 5.91 -0.38 -9.03
C ARG A 44 4.42 -0.55 -9.21
N LEU A 45 3.82 -1.38 -8.37
CA LEU A 45 2.38 -1.58 -8.33
C LEU A 45 1.79 -0.88 -7.11
N SER A 46 0.57 -0.36 -7.26
CA SER A 46 -0.16 0.30 -6.17
C SER A 46 -1.65 -0.04 -6.23
N SER A 47 -2.34 0.18 -5.11
CA SER A 47 -3.80 0.01 -5.01
C SER A 47 -4.30 -1.39 -5.38
N LEU A 48 -3.60 -2.43 -4.92
CA LEU A 48 -3.98 -3.82 -5.14
C LEU A 48 -5.09 -4.24 -4.19
N ASP A 49 -6.12 -4.92 -4.69
CA ASP A 49 -7.11 -5.58 -3.84
C ASP A 49 -6.50 -6.92 -3.35
N PRO A 50 -6.51 -7.20 -2.04
CA PRO A 50 -5.88 -8.41 -1.50
C PRO A 50 -6.31 -9.73 -2.14
N VAL A 51 -7.61 -9.87 -2.49
CA VAL A 51 -8.15 -11.10 -3.10
C VAL A 51 -7.98 -11.18 -4.61
N GLU A 52 -7.48 -10.13 -5.24
CA GLU A 52 -7.25 -10.09 -6.69
C GLU A 52 -5.77 -10.28 -7.08
N ILE A 53 -4.90 -10.53 -6.09
CA ILE A 53 -3.49 -10.88 -6.36
C ILE A 53 -3.45 -12.30 -6.89
N ASP A 54 -3.27 -12.43 -8.21
CA ASP A 54 -3.27 -13.72 -8.90
C ASP A 54 -1.94 -14.47 -8.78
N ALA A 55 -1.95 -15.77 -9.13
CA ALA A 55 -0.77 -16.63 -9.03
C ALA A 55 0.41 -16.17 -9.91
N ASP A 56 0.12 -15.59 -11.09
CA ASP A 56 1.15 -15.06 -11.97
C ASP A 56 1.81 -13.82 -11.35
N LEU A 57 1.01 -12.97 -10.69
CA LEU A 57 1.52 -11.80 -9.98
C LEU A 57 2.38 -12.20 -8.78
N LEU A 58 1.93 -13.17 -7.98
CA LEU A 58 2.73 -13.72 -6.86
C LEU A 58 4.08 -14.26 -7.34
N LYS A 59 4.08 -15.01 -8.44
CA LYS A 59 5.31 -15.53 -9.04
C LYS A 59 6.25 -14.40 -9.48
N LEU A 60 5.73 -13.33 -10.07
CA LEU A 60 6.52 -12.15 -10.47
C LEU A 60 7.06 -11.41 -9.25
N ILE A 61 6.26 -11.23 -8.20
CA ILE A 61 6.71 -10.58 -6.95
C ILE A 61 7.91 -11.32 -6.36
N GLY A 62 7.89 -12.65 -6.39
CA GLY A 62 8.99 -13.45 -5.86
C GLY A 62 10.25 -13.50 -6.73
N ASN A 63 10.10 -13.43 -8.06
CA ASN A 63 11.20 -13.77 -8.96
C ASN A 63 11.68 -12.63 -9.88
N GLU A 64 10.91 -11.53 -9.99
CA GLU A 64 11.26 -10.44 -10.91
C GLU A 64 11.89 -9.27 -10.13
N PRO A 65 13.21 -9.06 -10.23
CA PRO A 65 13.90 -8.01 -9.46
C PRO A 65 13.51 -6.59 -9.86
N ARG A 66 12.98 -6.38 -11.07
CA ARG A 66 12.50 -5.07 -11.53
C ARG A 66 11.14 -4.69 -10.95
N LEU A 67 10.40 -5.65 -10.39
CA LEU A 67 9.18 -5.38 -9.65
C LEU A 67 9.55 -5.00 -8.21
N MET A 68 9.30 -3.75 -7.85
CA MET A 68 9.77 -3.21 -6.58
C MET A 68 9.12 -3.89 -5.36
N PRO A 69 9.89 -4.13 -4.28
CA PRO A 69 9.43 -4.82 -3.06
C PRO A 69 8.57 -3.90 -2.18
N HIS A 70 7.59 -3.27 -2.77
CA HIS A 70 6.59 -2.45 -2.07
C HIS A 70 5.23 -2.63 -2.74
N LEU A 71 4.24 -3.03 -1.97
CA LEU A 71 2.85 -3.12 -2.43
C LEU A 71 1.94 -2.26 -1.55
N HIS A 72 1.04 -1.53 -2.19
CA HIS A 72 -0.01 -0.79 -1.49
C HIS A 72 -1.34 -1.52 -1.65
N LEU A 73 -1.91 -1.96 -0.51
CA LEU A 73 -3.11 -2.78 -0.46
C LEU A 73 -4.34 -1.93 -0.16
N SER A 74 -5.41 -2.17 -0.89
CA SER A 74 -6.71 -1.49 -0.71
C SER A 74 -7.53 -2.14 0.40
N ILE A 75 -7.04 -2.11 1.66
CA ILE A 75 -7.62 -2.82 2.81
C ILE A 75 -8.89 -2.14 3.31
N GLN A 76 -8.83 -0.85 3.62
CA GLN A 76 -9.90 0.04 4.09
C GLN A 76 -10.30 -0.11 5.56
N ALA A 77 -10.37 -1.31 6.14
CA ALA A 77 -10.68 -1.56 7.54
C ALA A 77 -10.10 -2.90 8.02
N GLY A 78 -9.95 -3.07 9.33
CA GLY A 78 -9.48 -4.33 9.94
C GLY A 78 -10.60 -5.19 10.55
N ASP A 79 -11.85 -4.79 10.45
CA ASP A 79 -13.00 -5.52 10.99
C ASP A 79 -13.89 -6.05 9.87
N ASP A 80 -14.24 -7.34 9.95
CA ASP A 80 -15.01 -8.04 8.92
C ASP A 80 -16.40 -7.47 8.69
N MET A 81 -17.07 -6.98 9.76
CA MET A 81 -18.40 -6.40 9.63
C MET A 81 -18.33 -5.04 8.93
N ILE A 82 -17.30 -4.25 9.22
CA ILE A 82 -17.05 -2.98 8.53
C ILE A 82 -16.69 -3.23 7.06
N LEU A 83 -15.83 -4.19 6.78
CA LEU A 83 -15.48 -4.59 5.40
C LEU A 83 -16.72 -5.03 4.61
N LYS A 84 -17.61 -5.86 5.18
CA LYS A 84 -18.88 -6.26 4.57
C LYS A 84 -19.78 -5.05 4.29
N ARG A 85 -19.89 -4.09 5.23
CA ARG A 85 -20.67 -2.86 5.04
C ARG A 85 -20.08 -1.94 3.95
N MET A 86 -18.76 -1.95 3.79
CA MET A 86 -18.07 -1.28 2.68
C MET A 86 -18.18 -2.05 1.36
N LYS A 87 -18.83 -3.23 1.35
CA LYS A 87 -18.89 -4.16 0.20
C LYS A 87 -17.51 -4.59 -0.31
N ARG A 88 -16.58 -4.79 0.62
CA ARG A 88 -15.28 -5.37 0.29
C ARG A 88 -15.43 -6.88 0.11
N ARG A 89 -14.60 -7.46 -0.75
CA ARG A 89 -14.60 -8.89 -1.07
C ARG A 89 -13.68 -9.70 -0.15
N HIS A 90 -12.72 -9.04 0.48
CA HIS A 90 -11.80 -9.63 1.46
C HIS A 90 -12.30 -9.44 2.88
N LEU A 91 -11.88 -10.30 3.77
CA LEU A 91 -12.01 -10.23 5.21
C LEU A 91 -10.63 -9.97 5.84
N ARG A 92 -10.61 -9.75 7.17
CA ARG A 92 -9.37 -9.52 7.92
C ARG A 92 -8.34 -10.63 7.71
N ASN A 93 -8.77 -11.88 7.82
CA ASN A 93 -7.86 -13.03 7.68
C ASN A 93 -7.27 -13.14 6.27
N ASP A 94 -8.04 -12.82 5.22
CA ASP A 94 -7.52 -12.81 3.85
C ASP A 94 -6.34 -11.82 3.70
N VAL A 95 -6.42 -10.68 4.40
CA VAL A 95 -5.35 -9.67 4.41
C VAL A 95 -4.11 -10.18 5.16
N ILE A 96 -4.30 -10.84 6.31
CA ILE A 96 -3.19 -11.41 7.09
C ILE A 96 -2.53 -12.54 6.31
N ASP A 97 -3.31 -13.42 5.70
CA ASP A 97 -2.81 -14.56 4.94
C ASP A 97 -2.02 -14.11 3.70
N ILE A 98 -2.53 -13.15 2.94
CA ILE A 98 -1.79 -12.61 1.78
C ILE A 98 -0.51 -11.88 2.22
N ALA A 99 -0.53 -11.12 3.32
CA ALA A 99 0.64 -10.45 3.83
C ALA A 99 1.74 -11.45 4.23
N LYS A 100 1.36 -12.54 4.88
CA LYS A 100 2.27 -13.65 5.21
C LYS A 100 2.83 -14.30 3.95
N GLN A 101 1.97 -14.67 3.00
CA GLN A 101 2.39 -15.28 1.74
C GLN A 101 3.36 -14.38 0.97
N LEU A 102 3.11 -13.08 0.91
CA LEU A 102 4.00 -12.12 0.26
C LEU A 102 5.39 -12.09 0.92
N ARG A 103 5.48 -12.14 2.25
CA ARG A 103 6.77 -12.20 2.96
C ARG A 103 7.47 -13.54 2.83
N ASP A 104 6.73 -14.64 2.76
CA ASP A 104 7.31 -15.98 2.53
C ASP A 104 8.01 -16.06 1.17
N ILE A 105 7.46 -15.40 0.13
CA ILE A 105 8.04 -15.38 -1.22
C ILE A 105 9.04 -14.24 -1.45
N ARG A 106 8.91 -13.13 -0.73
CA ARG A 106 9.81 -11.97 -0.80
C ARG A 106 9.98 -11.32 0.57
N PRO A 107 10.94 -11.80 1.38
CA PRO A 107 11.09 -11.40 2.79
C PRO A 107 11.33 -9.91 3.04
N ASP A 108 11.88 -9.20 2.06
CA ASP A 108 12.14 -7.76 2.11
C ASP A 108 10.93 -6.90 1.73
N ILE A 109 9.79 -7.50 1.41
CA ILE A 109 8.62 -6.74 0.94
C ILE A 109 8.06 -5.82 2.01
N VAL A 110 7.78 -4.59 1.62
CA VAL A 110 7.15 -3.57 2.46
C VAL A 110 5.70 -3.37 2.04
N LEU A 111 4.79 -3.37 3.02
CA LEU A 111 3.37 -3.21 2.77
C LEU A 111 2.90 -1.82 3.17
N GLY A 112 2.05 -1.26 2.31
CA GLY A 112 1.28 -0.05 2.59
C GLY A 112 -0.22 -0.31 2.47
N ALA A 113 -1.04 0.54 3.09
CA ALA A 113 -2.49 0.46 2.95
C ALA A 113 -3.19 1.79 3.22
N ASP A 114 -4.43 1.86 2.70
CA ASP A 114 -5.39 2.88 3.09
C ASP A 114 -6.31 2.31 4.18
N LEU A 115 -6.53 3.07 5.28
CA LEU A 115 -7.54 2.77 6.31
C LEU A 115 -8.50 3.94 6.49
N ILE A 116 -9.79 3.62 6.67
CA ILE A 116 -10.85 4.58 6.95
C ILE A 116 -11.26 4.45 8.42
N ALA A 117 -11.09 5.53 9.20
CA ALA A 117 -11.46 5.59 10.60
C ALA A 117 -12.89 6.13 10.78
N GLY A 118 -13.69 5.47 11.62
CA GLY A 118 -15.03 5.93 11.97
C GLY A 118 -16.04 5.77 10.85
N PHE A 119 -15.96 4.68 10.11
CA PHE A 119 -17.04 4.29 9.19
C PHE A 119 -18.36 4.16 9.95
N PRO A 120 -19.52 4.46 9.33
CA PRO A 120 -20.80 4.35 10.01
C PRO A 120 -20.97 3.04 10.77
N THR A 121 -21.44 3.12 12.01
CA THR A 121 -21.63 1.98 12.91
C THR A 121 -20.35 1.30 13.43
N GLU A 122 -19.17 1.86 13.21
CA GLU A 122 -17.92 1.34 13.79
C GLU A 122 -17.93 1.50 15.30
N THR A 123 -17.81 0.39 16.02
CA THR A 123 -17.66 0.36 17.51
C THR A 123 -16.18 0.48 17.90
N ASP A 124 -15.90 0.64 19.20
CA ASP A 124 -14.51 0.67 19.68
C ASP A 124 -13.80 -0.68 19.50
N THR A 125 -14.51 -1.80 19.62
CA THR A 125 -13.95 -3.13 19.34
C THR A 125 -13.58 -3.29 17.86
N MET A 126 -14.44 -2.84 16.94
CA MET A 126 -14.17 -2.88 15.49
C MET A 126 -13.00 -1.96 15.12
N PHE A 127 -12.93 -0.77 15.73
CA PHE A 127 -11.80 0.12 15.57
C PHE A 127 -10.50 -0.49 16.06
N LYS A 128 -10.53 -1.19 17.24
CA LYS A 128 -9.36 -1.89 17.76
C LYS A 128 -8.83 -2.93 16.78
N GLN A 129 -9.68 -3.67 16.08
CA GLN A 129 -9.24 -4.63 15.06
C GLN A 129 -8.50 -3.93 13.91
N SER A 130 -8.91 -2.73 13.50
CA SER A 130 -8.19 -1.95 12.50
C SER A 130 -6.84 -1.45 13.02
N LEU A 131 -6.75 -1.12 14.31
CA LEU A 131 -5.50 -0.73 14.95
C LEU A 131 -4.53 -1.92 15.06
N ASP A 132 -5.02 -3.06 15.56
CA ASP A 132 -4.23 -4.28 15.72
C ASP A 132 -3.69 -4.80 14.36
N LEU A 133 -4.43 -4.60 13.26
CA LEU A 133 -4.01 -5.04 11.93
C LEU A 133 -2.71 -4.36 11.47
N ILE A 134 -2.42 -3.14 11.94
CA ILE A 134 -1.16 -2.43 11.60
C ILE A 134 0.05 -3.24 12.04
N ASP A 135 -0.01 -3.78 13.25
CA ASP A 135 1.07 -4.60 13.82
C ASP A 135 1.05 -6.03 13.23
N ASP A 136 -0.14 -6.64 13.07
CA ASP A 136 -0.28 -8.02 12.56
C ASP A 136 0.34 -8.21 11.17
N ILE A 137 0.27 -7.19 10.33
CA ILE A 137 0.84 -7.23 8.98
C ILE A 137 1.97 -6.22 8.75
N GLU A 138 2.51 -5.64 9.82
CA GLU A 138 3.64 -4.69 9.80
C GLU A 138 3.48 -3.63 8.70
N LEU A 139 2.40 -2.83 8.79
CA LEU A 139 2.09 -1.79 7.81
C LEU A 139 3.04 -0.60 7.93
N VAL A 140 4.03 -0.50 7.04
CA VAL A 140 5.02 0.59 7.03
C VAL A 140 4.46 1.87 6.42
N HIS A 141 3.73 1.77 5.30
CA HIS A 141 3.14 2.92 4.63
C HIS A 141 1.64 2.96 4.89
N LEU A 142 1.19 3.81 5.80
CA LEU A 142 -0.21 3.89 6.18
C LEU A 142 -0.82 5.27 5.85
N HIS A 143 -1.86 5.26 5.02
CA HIS A 143 -2.71 6.41 4.78
C HIS A 143 -4.03 6.26 5.55
N VAL A 144 -4.35 7.24 6.38
CA VAL A 144 -5.56 7.21 7.22
C VAL A 144 -6.50 8.35 6.87
N PHE A 145 -7.73 7.98 6.54
CA PHE A 145 -8.81 8.88 6.19
C PHE A 145 -9.91 8.81 7.26
N PRO A 146 -10.27 9.92 7.92
CA PRO A 146 -11.52 9.95 8.68
C PRO A 146 -12.68 9.79 7.69
N TYR A 147 -13.66 8.93 8.03
CA TYR A 147 -14.80 8.73 7.16
C TYR A 147 -15.52 10.07 6.87
N SER A 148 -15.80 10.29 5.60
CA SER A 148 -16.58 11.44 5.11
C SER A 148 -17.84 10.94 4.39
N SER A 149 -18.99 11.32 4.88
CA SER A 149 -20.28 10.96 4.27
C SER A 149 -20.40 11.57 2.87
N ARG A 150 -20.86 10.76 1.92
CA ARG A 150 -21.18 11.21 0.56
C ARG A 150 -22.66 11.00 0.31
N GLU A 151 -23.34 12.07 -0.03
CA GLU A 151 -24.78 12.03 -0.37
C GLU A 151 -25.07 10.98 -1.45
N GLY A 152 -26.22 10.32 -1.36
CA GLY A 152 -26.63 9.27 -2.29
C GLY A 152 -26.05 7.89 -2.01
N THR A 153 -25.06 7.75 -1.11
CA THR A 153 -24.50 6.44 -0.77
C THR A 153 -25.28 5.72 0.34
N PRO A 154 -25.30 4.37 0.35
CA PRO A 154 -25.91 3.61 1.45
C PRO A 154 -25.28 3.96 2.82
N ALA A 155 -23.98 4.18 2.87
CA ALA A 155 -23.25 4.53 4.08
C ALA A 155 -23.70 5.87 4.68
N ALA A 156 -24.13 6.84 3.86
CA ALA A 156 -24.65 8.10 4.34
C ALA A 156 -25.98 7.96 5.13
N LYS A 157 -26.72 6.89 4.88
CA LYS A 157 -28.00 6.58 5.53
C LYS A 157 -27.85 5.76 6.82
N MET A 158 -26.66 5.25 7.10
CA MET A 158 -26.35 4.47 8.31
C MET A 158 -26.16 5.40 9.52
N PRO A 159 -26.32 4.89 10.76
CA PRO A 159 -25.95 5.62 11.97
C PRO A 159 -24.49 6.10 11.92
N GLN A 160 -24.29 7.40 11.98
CA GLN A 160 -22.98 8.02 11.82
C GLN A 160 -22.17 7.99 13.14
N VAL A 161 -20.89 7.71 13.07
CA VAL A 161 -19.97 7.94 14.19
C VAL A 161 -19.74 9.45 14.34
N PRO A 162 -19.81 10.03 15.55
CA PRO A 162 -19.58 11.45 15.78
C PRO A 162 -18.25 11.94 15.20
N GLN A 163 -18.21 13.14 14.66
CA GLN A 163 -17.02 13.68 13.98
C GLN A 163 -15.80 13.73 14.89
N ALA A 164 -15.97 14.07 16.17
CA ALA A 164 -14.89 14.09 17.14
C ALA A 164 -14.25 12.71 17.30
N ILE A 165 -15.07 11.63 17.35
CA ILE A 165 -14.59 10.24 17.47
C ILE A 165 -13.87 9.84 16.17
N ARG A 166 -14.42 10.16 14.98
CA ARG A 166 -13.74 9.89 13.70
C ARG A 166 -12.35 10.52 13.63
N ARG A 167 -12.23 11.79 14.05
CA ARG A 167 -10.94 12.51 14.09
C ARG A 167 -9.96 11.88 15.10
N SER A 168 -10.44 11.54 16.28
CA SER A 168 -9.63 10.89 17.32
C SER A 168 -9.11 9.54 16.85
N ARG A 169 -9.98 8.66 16.31
CA ARG A 169 -9.58 7.35 15.76
C ARG A 169 -8.57 7.49 14.61
N ALA A 170 -8.79 8.45 13.70
CA ALA A 170 -7.84 8.72 12.64
C ALA A 170 -6.47 9.17 13.15
N ALA A 171 -6.43 9.98 14.22
CA ALA A 171 -5.18 10.40 14.85
C ALA A 171 -4.44 9.21 15.50
N ILE A 172 -5.16 8.31 16.17
CA ILE A 172 -4.58 7.09 16.78
C ILE A 172 -3.96 6.19 15.70
N LEU A 173 -4.69 5.89 14.61
CA LEU A 173 -4.17 5.09 13.51
C LEU A 173 -2.94 5.72 12.85
N ARG A 174 -2.97 7.05 12.62
CA ARG A 174 -1.79 7.75 12.06
C ARG A 174 -0.58 7.63 12.98
N LYS A 175 -0.78 7.77 14.30
CA LYS A 175 0.32 7.63 15.26
C LYS A 175 0.89 6.21 15.25
N ALA A 176 0.04 5.18 15.19
CA ALA A 176 0.49 3.79 15.07
C ALA A 176 1.29 3.57 13.77
N GLY A 177 0.77 4.04 12.61
CA GLY A 177 1.50 3.97 11.34
C GLY A 177 2.82 4.73 11.35
N GLN A 178 2.88 5.91 11.98
CA GLN A 178 4.13 6.66 12.16
C GLN A 178 5.16 5.88 12.99
N ASN A 179 4.70 5.22 14.06
CA ASN A 179 5.59 4.41 14.89
C ASN A 179 6.14 3.21 14.09
N MET A 180 5.29 2.51 13.32
CA MET A 180 5.71 1.41 12.47
C MET A 180 6.72 1.87 11.41
N LEU A 181 6.44 2.96 10.71
CA LEU A 181 7.38 3.55 9.76
C LEU A 181 8.73 3.88 10.42
N HIS A 182 8.71 4.54 11.59
CA HIS A 182 9.93 4.89 12.30
C HIS A 182 10.75 3.66 12.73
N GLN A 183 10.10 2.59 13.20
CA GLN A 183 10.77 1.32 13.49
C GLN A 183 11.45 0.74 12.24
N TYR A 184 10.74 0.72 11.12
CA TYR A 184 11.28 0.25 9.85
C TYR A 184 12.48 1.09 9.40
N LEU A 185 12.37 2.43 9.43
CA LEU A 185 13.46 3.34 9.03
C LEU A 185 14.72 3.13 9.90
N ASN A 186 14.55 2.97 11.21
CA ASN A 186 15.68 2.66 12.10
C ASN A 186 16.32 1.31 11.78
N SER A 187 15.55 0.31 11.35
CA SER A 187 16.08 -0.98 10.94
C SER A 187 16.89 -0.93 9.64
N CYS A 188 16.76 0.14 8.86
CA CYS A 188 17.51 0.35 7.63
C CYS A 188 18.92 0.93 7.87
N ILE A 189 19.20 1.49 9.05
CA ILE A 189 20.52 2.11 9.34
C ILE A 189 21.64 1.08 9.16
N GLY A 190 22.66 1.45 8.41
CA GLY A 190 23.80 0.59 8.04
C GLY A 190 23.57 -0.25 6.79
N ARG A 191 22.34 -0.31 6.23
CA ARG A 191 22.09 -1.01 4.97
C ARG A 191 22.50 -0.16 3.77
N SER A 192 22.85 -0.83 2.67
CA SER A 192 22.98 -0.19 1.37
C SER A 192 21.63 -0.25 0.65
N GLU A 193 21.16 0.91 0.21
CA GLU A 193 19.89 1.06 -0.49
C GLU A 193 20.14 1.53 -1.92
N ARG A 194 19.42 0.96 -2.88
CA ARG A 194 19.38 1.44 -4.25
C ARG A 194 18.34 2.55 -4.35
N VAL A 195 18.77 3.77 -4.66
CA VAL A 195 17.91 4.96 -4.64
C VAL A 195 17.73 5.49 -6.06
N LEU A 196 16.49 5.62 -6.49
CA LEU A 196 16.15 6.39 -7.70
C LEU A 196 16.08 7.87 -7.33
N VAL A 197 16.98 8.65 -7.87
CA VAL A 197 17.02 10.10 -7.67
C VAL A 197 15.85 10.77 -8.40
N GLU A 198 15.01 11.51 -7.67
CA GLU A 198 13.84 12.19 -8.21
C GLU A 198 14.09 13.70 -8.39
N LYS A 199 14.82 14.29 -7.45
CA LYS A 199 15.22 15.72 -7.45
C LYS A 199 16.59 15.85 -6.79
N ASP A 200 17.34 16.84 -7.17
CA ASP A 200 18.71 17.21 -6.74
C ASP A 200 19.39 16.24 -5.73
N SER A 201 18.94 16.20 -4.49
CA SER A 201 19.53 15.36 -3.45
C SER A 201 18.50 14.42 -2.78
N VAL A 202 17.32 14.23 -3.39
CA VAL A 202 16.24 13.42 -2.83
C VAL A 202 15.84 12.34 -3.83
N GLY A 203 15.77 11.12 -3.35
CA GLY A 203 15.29 9.99 -4.15
C GLY A 203 14.40 9.06 -3.35
N ARG A 204 14.08 7.92 -3.96
CA ARG A 204 13.29 6.85 -3.34
C ARG A 204 14.00 5.52 -3.43
N THR A 205 14.01 4.82 -2.31
CA THR A 205 14.50 3.44 -2.25
C THR A 205 13.57 2.49 -3.01
N GLU A 206 13.98 1.25 -3.17
CA GLU A 206 13.13 0.20 -3.75
C GLU A 206 11.86 -0.05 -2.92
N HIS A 207 11.90 0.20 -1.62
CA HIS A 207 10.79 0.11 -0.66
C HIS A 207 9.90 1.38 -0.58
N PHE A 208 10.08 2.32 -1.52
CA PHE A 208 9.35 3.58 -1.60
C PHE A 208 9.63 4.58 -0.46
N ILE A 209 10.71 4.40 0.27
CA ILE A 209 11.13 5.31 1.33
C ILE A 209 11.85 6.52 0.75
N PRO A 210 11.50 7.76 1.15
CA PRO A 210 12.30 8.93 0.81
C PRO A 210 13.69 8.82 1.43
N MET A 211 14.71 9.13 0.63
CA MET A 211 16.11 9.16 1.09
C MET A 211 16.83 10.38 0.56
N ASN A 212 17.48 11.09 1.46
CA ASN A 212 18.42 12.14 1.09
C ASN A 212 19.75 11.52 0.70
N VAL A 213 20.21 11.83 -0.51
CA VAL A 213 21.43 11.29 -1.08
C VAL A 213 22.41 12.42 -1.39
N LYS A 214 23.68 12.21 -1.04
CA LYS A 214 24.76 13.13 -1.40
C LYS A 214 25.36 12.69 -2.73
N ASN A 215 25.85 13.65 -3.54
CA ASN A 215 26.60 13.37 -4.76
C ASN A 215 25.81 12.66 -5.88
N SER A 216 24.50 12.96 -6.04
CA SER A 216 23.76 12.53 -7.22
C SER A 216 24.13 13.37 -8.44
N THR A 217 24.14 12.75 -9.61
CA THR A 217 24.37 13.48 -10.88
C THR A 217 23.12 14.06 -11.48
N GLY A 218 21.93 13.68 -10.97
CA GLY A 218 20.65 14.26 -11.35
C GLY A 218 19.48 13.28 -11.35
N PRO A 219 18.27 13.80 -11.65
CA PRO A 219 17.05 13.00 -11.67
C PRO A 219 17.09 11.88 -12.69
N GLY A 220 16.51 10.72 -12.35
CA GLY A 220 16.43 9.51 -13.19
C GLY A 220 17.61 8.55 -13.00
N GLU A 221 18.63 8.93 -12.26
CA GLU A 221 19.74 8.06 -11.90
C GLU A 221 19.35 7.09 -10.78
N ILE A 222 19.89 5.87 -10.84
CA ILE A 222 19.80 4.90 -9.74
C ILE A 222 21.21 4.76 -9.15
N ILE A 223 21.34 5.09 -7.88
CA ILE A 223 22.60 5.05 -7.14
C ILE A 223 22.50 4.13 -5.92
N ASP A 224 23.63 3.57 -5.52
CA ASP A 224 23.75 2.86 -4.24
C ASP A 224 24.17 3.85 -3.15
N ALA A 225 23.45 3.87 -2.04
CA ALA A 225 23.72 4.74 -0.92
C ALA A 225 23.58 4.00 0.41
N THR A 226 24.54 4.18 1.32
CA THR A 226 24.47 3.61 2.65
C THR A 226 23.64 4.51 3.57
N VAL A 227 22.66 3.94 4.26
CA VAL A 227 21.84 4.64 5.24
C VAL A 227 22.67 4.94 6.48
N THR A 228 22.93 6.19 6.78
CA THR A 228 23.72 6.63 7.93
C THR A 228 22.86 7.02 9.13
N SER A 229 21.64 7.49 8.87
CA SER A 229 20.69 7.88 9.91
C SER A 229 19.25 7.88 9.36
N ALA A 230 18.29 7.96 10.25
CA ALA A 230 16.87 8.04 9.93
C ALA A 230 16.20 9.16 10.75
N THR A 231 15.24 9.83 10.13
CA THR A 231 14.29 10.70 10.82
C THR A 231 12.98 9.95 11.08
N MET A 232 11.91 10.68 11.40
CA MET A 232 10.56 10.09 11.51
C MET A 232 9.95 9.68 10.17
N THR A 233 10.47 10.18 9.05
CA THR A 233 9.83 10.07 7.73
C THR A 233 10.77 9.72 6.58
N GLU A 234 12.08 9.82 6.76
CA GLU A 234 13.07 9.65 5.68
C GLU A 234 14.40 9.13 6.17
N LEU A 235 15.20 8.59 5.25
CA LEU A 235 16.57 8.10 5.43
C LEU A 235 17.60 9.16 4.98
N HIS A 236 18.81 9.06 5.54
CA HIS A 236 19.95 9.88 5.17
C HIS A 236 21.21 9.04 4.97
#